data_90ed70313fde55de12e6deaddc4bcc80
#
_entry.id   90ed70313fde55de12e6deaddc4bcc80
#
_cell.length_a   1.000
_cell.length_b   1.000
_cell.length_c   1.000
_cell.angle_alpha   90.00
_cell.angle_beta   90.00
_cell.angle_gamma   90.00
#
_symmetry.space_group_name_H-M   'P 1'
#
loop_
_entity.id
_entity.type
_entity.pdbx_description
1 polymer ?
#
loop_
_entity_poly.entity_id
_entity_poly.type
_entity_poly.pdbx_seq_one_letter_code
_entity_poly.pdbx_strand_id
1 'polypeptide(L)'
;FVPRARNVVVIFCSGALSHVDSFDYKPELIKRHETPLPGSDGLLTFQGVNGNLQQPLYTFRPRGECGKMTSDLLPHLGDLSDDFCYIHSLHTKTATHGPGENCMSTGFTLEGFPSMGAWATYALGSENNDLPSFVAIPDPRGVPQSSLNNWGSGFLPASFQGTSFSAVNS
;
A
#
# COMPACT_ATOMS: atom_id res chain seq x y z
N PHE A 1 -0.74 9.84 -23.00
CA PHE A 1 -2.03 9.20 -22.71
C PHE A 1 -3.06 10.27 -22.42
N VAL A 2 -4.27 10.10 -22.94
CA VAL A 2 -5.41 10.95 -22.59
C VAL A 2 -5.96 10.48 -21.25
N PRO A 3 -6.01 11.30 -20.20
CA PRO A 3 -6.54 10.91 -18.90
C PRO A 3 -8.04 10.61 -19.02
N ARG A 4 -8.48 9.48 -18.46
CA ARG A 4 -9.89 9.06 -18.47
C ARG A 4 -10.50 9.00 -17.08
N ALA A 5 -9.66 8.85 -16.05
CA ALA A 5 -10.12 8.77 -14.67
C ALA A 5 -10.57 10.15 -14.17
N ARG A 6 -11.77 10.22 -13.61
CA ARG A 6 -12.30 11.43 -12.96
C ARG A 6 -12.15 11.37 -11.44
N ASN A 7 -12.14 10.17 -10.88
CA ASN A 7 -12.00 9.94 -9.46
C ASN A 7 -10.87 8.94 -9.22
N VAL A 8 -10.15 9.12 -8.13
CA VAL A 8 -9.08 8.22 -7.69
C VAL A 8 -9.40 7.75 -6.27
N VAL A 9 -9.39 6.43 -6.07
CA VAL A 9 -9.52 5.81 -4.75
C VAL A 9 -8.21 5.11 -4.45
N VAL A 10 -7.58 5.46 -3.32
CA VAL A 10 -6.37 4.82 -2.82
C VAL A 10 -6.74 3.97 -1.62
N ILE A 11 -6.57 2.65 -1.74
CA ILE A 11 -6.72 1.72 -0.61
C ILE A 11 -5.32 1.52 -0.02
N PHE A 12 -5.06 2.20 1.09
CA PHE A 12 -3.76 2.19 1.74
C PHE A 12 -3.74 1.19 2.89
N CYS A 13 -2.96 0.12 2.73
CA CYS A 13 -2.78 -0.92 3.74
C CYS A 13 -1.61 -0.54 4.65
N SER A 14 -1.88 0.30 5.66
CA SER A 14 -0.89 0.68 6.67
C SER A 14 -0.35 -0.54 7.41
N GLY A 15 0.94 -0.53 7.74
CA GLY A 15 1.61 -1.67 8.38
C GLY A 15 2.04 -2.77 7.40
N ALA A 16 1.83 -2.54 6.11
CA ALA A 16 2.15 -3.40 4.97
C ALA A 16 1.19 -4.59 4.76
N LEU A 17 0.97 -4.89 3.49
CA LEU A 17 0.32 -6.11 3.05
C LEU A 17 1.37 -7.20 2.82
N SER A 18 1.13 -8.42 3.29
CA SER A 18 1.99 -9.55 2.95
C SER A 18 1.90 -9.85 1.45
N HIS A 19 2.87 -9.37 0.68
CA HIS A 19 2.88 -9.53 -0.77
C HIS A 19 3.00 -11.01 -1.18
N VAL A 20 3.75 -11.82 -0.40
CA VAL A 20 3.95 -13.26 -0.67
C VAL A 20 2.70 -14.09 -0.38
N ASP A 21 1.76 -13.57 0.42
CA ASP A 21 0.48 -14.22 0.71
C ASP A 21 -0.67 -13.69 -0.14
N SER A 22 -0.45 -12.64 -0.95
CA SER A 22 -1.51 -11.98 -1.74
C SER A 22 -1.31 -12.03 -3.24
N PHE A 23 -0.34 -11.28 -3.80
CA PHE A 23 -0.22 -11.07 -5.25
C PHE A 23 1.13 -11.49 -5.84
N ASP A 24 2.14 -11.73 -5.00
CA ASP A 24 3.50 -11.99 -5.45
C ASP A 24 3.85 -13.48 -5.29
N TYR A 25 3.43 -14.29 -6.26
CA TYR A 25 3.67 -15.73 -6.29
C TYR A 25 5.15 -16.06 -6.33
N LYS A 26 5.64 -16.78 -5.32
CA LYS A 26 7.04 -17.17 -5.15
C LYS A 26 7.17 -18.70 -5.11
N PRO A 27 7.27 -19.40 -6.25
CA PRO A 27 7.39 -20.86 -6.26
C PRO A 27 8.62 -21.38 -5.50
N GLU A 28 9.71 -20.61 -5.45
CA GLU A 28 10.90 -21.00 -4.69
C GLU A 28 10.65 -21.02 -3.17
N LEU A 29 9.74 -20.22 -2.63
CA LEU A 29 9.36 -20.32 -1.21
C LEU A 29 8.60 -21.61 -0.92
N ILE A 30 7.76 -22.07 -1.84
CA ILE A 30 7.04 -23.35 -1.72
C ILE A 30 8.05 -24.51 -1.77
N LYS A 31 8.96 -24.48 -2.72
CA LYS A 31 9.97 -25.51 -2.92
C LYS A 31 10.94 -25.62 -1.75
N ARG A 32 11.28 -24.49 -1.12
CA ARG A 32 12.25 -24.40 -0.04
C ARG A 32 11.62 -24.21 1.34
N HIS A 33 10.34 -24.51 1.47
CA HIS A 33 9.65 -24.43 2.76
C HIS A 33 10.42 -25.20 3.85
N GLU A 34 10.50 -24.62 5.04
CA GLU A 34 11.21 -25.15 6.20
C GLU A 34 12.73 -25.33 6.05
N THR A 35 13.33 -24.83 4.99
CA THR A 35 14.80 -24.80 4.85
C THR A 35 15.37 -23.43 5.27
N PRO A 36 16.63 -23.40 5.74
CA PRO A 36 17.30 -22.13 6.03
C PRO A 36 17.45 -21.24 4.77
N LEU A 37 17.36 -19.92 4.96
CA LEU A 37 17.70 -18.98 3.89
C LEU A 37 19.21 -19.05 3.61
N PRO A 38 19.66 -19.36 2.38
CA PRO A 38 21.08 -19.39 2.06
C PRO A 38 21.78 -18.07 2.35
N GLY A 39 22.91 -18.12 3.05
CA GLY A 39 23.69 -16.92 3.41
C GLY A 39 23.13 -16.14 4.60
N SER A 40 22.13 -16.67 5.31
CA SER A 40 21.59 -16.02 6.52
C SER A 40 22.27 -16.44 7.83
N ASP A 41 23.34 -17.23 7.76
CA ASP A 41 24.07 -17.68 8.94
C ASP A 41 24.59 -16.49 9.76
N GLY A 42 24.07 -16.35 10.99
CA GLY A 42 24.41 -15.24 11.87
C GLY A 42 23.76 -13.90 11.52
N LEU A 43 22.90 -13.82 10.53
CA LEU A 43 22.15 -12.60 10.24
C LEU A 43 21.11 -12.35 11.33
N LEU A 44 21.31 -11.24 12.07
CA LEU A 44 20.36 -10.75 13.04
C LEU A 44 19.45 -9.72 12.38
N THR A 45 18.14 -9.93 12.49
CA THR A 45 17.15 -8.92 12.10
C THR A 45 16.68 -8.13 13.31
N PHE A 46 15.88 -7.10 13.08
CA PHE A 46 15.25 -6.35 14.17
C PHE A 46 14.39 -7.25 15.08
N GLN A 47 13.83 -8.33 14.54
CA GLN A 47 13.02 -9.30 15.29
C GLN A 47 13.86 -10.43 15.93
N GLY A 48 15.17 -10.44 15.74
CA GLY A 48 16.06 -11.47 16.26
C GLY A 48 16.65 -12.41 15.20
N VAL A 49 16.87 -13.66 15.57
CA VAL A 49 17.44 -14.68 14.66
C VAL A 49 16.42 -15.07 13.59
N ASN A 50 16.85 -15.16 12.35
CA ASN A 50 16.01 -15.62 11.25
C ASN A 50 15.61 -17.08 11.44
N GLY A 51 14.32 -17.36 11.19
CA GLY A 51 13.81 -18.72 11.03
C GLY A 51 14.05 -19.28 9.63
N ASN A 52 13.45 -20.43 9.37
CA ASN A 52 13.42 -21.05 8.06
C ASN A 52 12.51 -20.29 7.08
N LEU A 53 12.70 -20.54 5.78
CA LEU A 53 11.83 -20.03 4.73
C LEU A 53 10.41 -20.58 4.92
N GLN A 54 9.44 -19.68 4.80
CA GLN A 54 8.01 -19.99 4.91
C GLN A 54 7.35 -19.94 3.54
N GLN A 55 6.65 -21.00 3.16
CA GLN A 55 5.76 -20.94 1.99
C GLN A 55 4.58 -19.99 2.25
N PRO A 56 3.90 -19.50 1.21
CA PRO A 56 2.66 -18.74 1.36
C PRO A 56 1.61 -19.50 2.19
N LEU A 57 0.88 -18.80 3.03
CA LEU A 57 -0.16 -19.38 3.88
C LEU A 57 -1.41 -19.76 3.09
N TYR A 58 -1.59 -19.18 1.90
CA TYR A 58 -2.75 -19.37 1.05
C TYR A 58 -2.36 -19.96 -0.30
N THR A 59 -3.28 -20.68 -0.91
CA THR A 59 -3.07 -21.26 -2.24
C THR A 59 -3.12 -20.17 -3.32
N PHE A 60 -2.17 -20.22 -4.25
CA PHE A 60 -2.18 -19.39 -5.44
C PHE A 60 -2.79 -20.13 -6.61
N ARG A 61 -3.59 -19.43 -7.40
CA ARG A 61 -4.23 -19.95 -8.61
C ARG A 61 -4.12 -18.94 -9.75
N PRO A 62 -4.07 -19.41 -11.02
CA PRO A 62 -4.22 -18.50 -12.14
C PRO A 62 -5.66 -17.93 -12.15
N ARG A 63 -5.77 -16.63 -12.34
CA ARG A 63 -7.03 -15.89 -12.38
C ARG A 63 -7.11 -15.02 -13.63
N GLY A 64 -8.33 -14.77 -14.06
CA GLY A 64 -8.60 -13.98 -15.26
C GLY A 64 -8.12 -14.65 -16.55
N GLU A 65 -8.34 -14.00 -17.68
CA GLU A 65 -7.81 -14.41 -19.00
C GLU A 65 -6.29 -14.20 -19.07
N CYS A 66 -5.76 -13.21 -18.32
CA CYS A 66 -4.32 -12.95 -18.21
C CYS A 66 -3.56 -14.07 -17.49
N GLY A 67 -4.24 -14.99 -16.79
CA GLY A 67 -3.62 -16.09 -16.04
C GLY A 67 -2.75 -15.65 -14.85
N LYS A 68 -2.98 -14.47 -14.30
CA LYS A 68 -2.23 -13.93 -13.17
C LYS A 68 -2.39 -14.82 -11.95
N MET A 69 -1.26 -15.25 -11.38
CA MET A 69 -1.25 -15.99 -10.12
C MET A 69 -1.61 -15.05 -8.97
N THR A 70 -2.77 -15.25 -8.37
CA THR A 70 -3.22 -14.54 -7.16
C THR A 70 -3.63 -15.53 -6.09
N SER A 71 -3.56 -15.09 -4.85
CA SER A 71 -3.84 -15.90 -3.67
C SER A 71 -5.34 -16.00 -3.40
N ASP A 72 -5.76 -17.10 -2.82
CA ASP A 72 -7.12 -17.30 -2.31
C ASP A 72 -7.42 -16.45 -1.05
N LEU A 73 -6.43 -15.71 -0.53
CA LEU A 73 -6.65 -14.71 0.54
C LEU A 73 -7.62 -13.60 0.11
N LEU A 74 -7.53 -13.18 -1.16
CA LEU A 74 -8.31 -12.07 -1.71
C LEU A 74 -9.07 -12.53 -2.98
N PRO A 75 -10.05 -13.45 -2.85
CA PRO A 75 -10.68 -14.09 -4.00
C PRO A 75 -11.39 -13.10 -4.92
N HIS A 76 -12.09 -12.11 -4.36
CA HIS A 76 -12.82 -11.12 -5.16
C HIS A 76 -11.88 -10.18 -5.94
N LEU A 77 -10.70 -9.85 -5.40
CA LEU A 77 -9.70 -9.11 -6.17
C LEU A 77 -9.06 -10.02 -7.23
N GLY A 78 -8.92 -11.31 -6.95
CA GLY A 78 -8.48 -12.28 -7.93
C GLY A 78 -9.40 -12.34 -9.15
N ASP A 79 -10.71 -12.26 -8.95
CA ASP A 79 -11.72 -12.27 -10.03
C ASP A 79 -11.63 -11.02 -10.94
N LEU A 80 -11.00 -9.94 -10.46
CA LEU A 80 -10.74 -8.71 -11.22
C LEU A 80 -9.32 -8.63 -11.80
N SER A 81 -8.60 -9.76 -11.87
CA SER A 81 -7.18 -9.78 -12.26
C SER A 81 -6.88 -9.15 -13.61
N ASP A 82 -7.82 -9.21 -14.56
CA ASP A 82 -7.66 -8.63 -15.90
C ASP A 82 -7.75 -7.10 -15.90
N ASP A 83 -8.36 -6.51 -14.86
CA ASP A 83 -8.47 -5.06 -14.69
C ASP A 83 -7.30 -4.45 -13.92
N PHE A 84 -6.38 -5.28 -13.36
CA PHE A 84 -5.27 -4.82 -12.54
C PHE A 84 -3.96 -4.71 -13.31
N CYS A 85 -3.20 -3.68 -12.98
CA CYS A 85 -1.77 -3.58 -13.28
C CYS A 85 -0.97 -3.91 -12.01
N TYR A 86 -0.23 -5.00 -12.02
CA TYR A 86 0.57 -5.48 -10.89
C TYR A 86 2.00 -4.98 -10.99
N ILE A 87 2.46 -4.21 -10.00
CA ILE A 87 3.83 -3.70 -9.92
C ILE A 87 4.53 -4.35 -8.74
N HIS A 88 5.25 -5.45 -8.97
CA HIS A 88 5.88 -6.26 -7.92
C HIS A 88 7.22 -5.72 -7.41
N SER A 89 7.88 -4.85 -8.18
CA SER A 89 9.23 -4.38 -7.90
C SER A 89 9.30 -3.05 -7.17
N LEU A 90 8.18 -2.53 -6.67
CA LEU A 90 8.19 -1.32 -5.86
C LEU A 90 8.93 -1.55 -4.54
N HIS A 91 9.83 -0.63 -4.23
CA HIS A 91 10.60 -0.65 -2.98
C HIS A 91 10.90 0.78 -2.53
N THR A 92 11.24 0.93 -1.28
CA THR A 92 11.70 2.18 -0.67
C THR A 92 13.04 1.98 0.02
N LYS A 93 13.71 3.08 0.37
CA LYS A 93 15.01 3.06 1.09
C LYS A 93 14.86 2.84 2.59
N THR A 94 13.67 2.60 3.08
CA THR A 94 13.39 2.39 4.51
C THR A 94 12.68 1.06 4.73
N ALA A 95 12.98 0.41 5.87
CA ALA A 95 12.32 -0.79 6.35
C ALA A 95 11.35 -0.51 7.54
N THR A 96 11.16 0.76 7.90
CA THR A 96 10.28 1.16 9.00
C THR A 96 8.96 1.71 8.49
N HIS A 97 7.87 1.43 9.23
CA HIS A 97 6.50 1.77 8.78
C HIS A 97 6.30 3.26 8.56
N GLY A 98 6.58 4.14 9.54
CA GLY A 98 6.34 5.57 9.42
C GLY A 98 7.00 6.20 8.18
N PRO A 99 8.34 6.15 8.03
CA PRO A 99 8.99 6.63 6.82
C PRO A 99 8.55 5.93 5.53
N GLY A 100 8.17 4.65 5.60
CA GLY A 100 7.63 3.92 4.47
C GLY A 100 6.26 4.44 4.04
N GLU A 101 5.37 4.71 4.99
CA GLU A 101 4.06 5.32 4.77
C GLU A 101 4.18 6.73 4.17
N ASN A 102 5.10 7.55 4.69
CA ASN A 102 5.41 8.84 4.10
C ASN A 102 5.84 8.69 2.64
N CYS A 103 6.75 7.75 2.37
CA CYS A 103 7.22 7.51 1.01
C CYS A 103 6.08 7.10 0.06
N MET A 104 5.17 6.25 0.50
CA MET A 104 4.01 5.85 -0.29
C MET A 104 3.04 7.00 -0.55
N SER A 105 2.85 7.86 0.43
CA SER A 105 1.86 8.96 0.34
C SER A 105 2.40 10.22 -0.33
N THR A 106 3.72 10.49 -0.20
CA THR A 106 4.32 11.76 -0.62
C THR A 106 5.48 11.60 -1.61
N GLY A 107 6.06 10.41 -1.74
CA GLY A 107 7.29 10.15 -2.50
C GLY A 107 8.57 10.35 -1.67
N PHE A 108 8.49 10.80 -0.41
CA PHE A 108 9.62 11.08 0.46
C PHE A 108 9.51 10.33 1.79
N THR A 109 10.62 9.89 2.34
CA THR A 109 10.66 9.24 3.67
C THR A 109 10.58 10.24 4.83
N LEU A 110 10.81 11.52 4.55
CA LEU A 110 10.74 12.62 5.51
C LEU A 110 9.35 13.24 5.51
N GLU A 111 9.00 13.86 6.62
CA GLU A 111 7.76 14.61 6.79
C GLU A 111 7.83 16.00 6.13
N GLY A 112 6.66 16.64 5.98
CA GLY A 112 6.54 18.02 5.48
C GLY A 112 6.33 18.14 3.98
N PHE A 113 6.22 17.01 3.27
CA PHE A 113 5.89 17.00 1.83
C PHE A 113 4.40 16.79 1.60
N PRO A 114 3.82 17.40 0.54
CA PRO A 114 2.42 17.21 0.22
C PRO A 114 2.12 15.76 -0.18
N SER A 115 1.00 15.25 0.31
CA SER A 115 0.50 13.94 -0.11
C SER A 115 0.02 13.96 -1.57
N MET A 116 -0.08 12.78 -2.17
CA MET A 116 -0.55 12.61 -3.54
C MET A 116 -1.92 13.27 -3.78
N GLY A 117 -2.86 13.14 -2.82
CA GLY A 117 -4.16 13.78 -2.92
C GLY A 117 -4.09 15.30 -2.81
N ALA A 118 -3.19 15.84 -1.98
CA ALA A 118 -2.96 17.28 -1.89
C ALA A 118 -2.40 17.84 -3.21
N TRP A 119 -1.44 17.15 -3.83
CA TRP A 119 -0.93 17.50 -5.16
C TRP A 119 -2.00 17.43 -6.24
N ALA A 120 -2.83 16.37 -6.23
CA ALA A 120 -3.90 16.22 -7.22
C ALA A 120 -4.91 17.37 -7.10
N THR A 121 -5.33 17.70 -5.88
CA THR A 121 -6.26 18.81 -5.62
C THR A 121 -5.65 20.18 -6.00
N TYR A 122 -4.37 20.40 -5.67
CA TYR A 122 -3.66 21.64 -6.02
C TYR A 122 -3.56 21.83 -7.53
N ALA A 123 -3.19 20.77 -8.27
CA ALA A 123 -2.90 20.87 -9.69
C ALA A 123 -4.15 20.82 -10.59
N LEU A 124 -5.16 20.04 -10.19
CA LEU A 124 -6.34 19.76 -11.00
C LEU A 124 -7.61 20.47 -10.50
N GLY A 125 -7.61 20.92 -9.24
CA GLY A 125 -8.79 21.50 -8.61
C GLY A 125 -9.86 20.46 -8.29
N SER A 126 -11.10 20.92 -8.19
CA SER A 126 -12.29 20.09 -7.96
C SER A 126 -13.42 20.54 -8.87
N GLU A 127 -14.15 19.58 -9.44
CA GLU A 127 -15.40 19.86 -10.15
C GLU A 127 -16.57 20.14 -9.20
N ASN A 128 -16.40 19.85 -7.91
CA ASN A 128 -17.42 20.03 -6.88
C ASN A 128 -17.05 21.17 -5.93
N ASN A 129 -17.98 22.08 -5.70
CA ASN A 129 -17.80 23.22 -4.79
C ASN A 129 -18.35 22.97 -3.37
N ASP A 130 -19.16 21.91 -3.18
CA ASP A 130 -19.91 21.67 -1.95
C ASP A 130 -19.27 20.58 -1.07
N LEU A 131 -18.40 19.75 -1.64
CA LEU A 131 -17.73 18.66 -0.94
C LEU A 131 -16.21 18.77 -1.03
N PRO A 132 -15.48 18.30 -0.01
CA PRO A 132 -14.03 18.22 -0.10
C PRO A 132 -13.57 17.41 -1.31
N SER A 133 -12.63 17.95 -2.06
CA SER A 133 -12.04 17.26 -3.23
C SER A 133 -11.08 16.15 -2.85
N PHE A 134 -10.52 16.21 -1.65
CA PHE A 134 -9.65 15.17 -1.09
C PHE A 134 -10.19 14.71 0.27
N VAL A 135 -10.61 13.47 0.32
CA VAL A 135 -11.18 12.82 1.51
C VAL A 135 -10.27 11.70 1.97
N ALA A 136 -10.00 11.65 3.28
CA ALA A 136 -9.33 10.55 3.95
C ALA A 136 -10.31 9.83 4.89
N ILE A 137 -10.37 8.51 4.81
CA ILE A 137 -11.20 7.68 5.69
C ILE A 137 -10.27 6.73 6.44
N PRO A 138 -9.74 7.13 7.60
CA PRO A 138 -8.87 6.27 8.38
C PRO A 138 -9.62 5.08 8.99
N ASP A 139 -8.89 3.99 9.24
CA ASP A 139 -9.43 2.82 9.93
C ASP A 139 -9.88 3.23 11.35
N PRO A 140 -11.10 2.86 11.79
CA PRO A 140 -11.59 3.18 13.13
C PRO A 140 -10.76 2.54 14.25
N ARG A 141 -9.96 1.49 13.96
CA ARG A 141 -9.05 0.86 14.93
C ARG A 141 -7.77 1.64 15.17
N GLY A 142 -7.45 2.59 14.31
CA GLY A 142 -6.28 3.45 14.45
C GLY A 142 -5.87 4.12 13.14
N VAL A 143 -5.12 5.18 13.28
CA VAL A 143 -4.52 5.89 12.14
C VAL A 143 -3.15 5.27 11.80
N PRO A 144 -2.67 5.40 10.56
CA PRO A 144 -1.31 5.02 10.18
C PRO A 144 -0.25 5.69 11.06
N GLN A 145 0.95 5.11 11.15
CA GLN A 145 2.03 5.67 12.00
C GLN A 145 2.43 7.09 11.61
N SER A 146 2.40 7.41 10.31
CA SER A 146 2.63 8.77 9.81
C SER A 146 1.42 9.69 9.99
N SER A 147 0.33 9.19 10.56
CA SER A 147 -0.85 9.96 10.95
C SER A 147 -1.31 10.91 9.84
N LEU A 148 -1.48 12.20 10.18
CA LEU A 148 -1.97 13.23 9.26
C LEU A 148 -1.04 13.46 8.05
N ASN A 149 0.23 13.07 8.10
CA ASN A 149 1.15 13.23 6.99
C ASN A 149 0.70 12.47 5.74
N ASN A 150 -0.05 11.36 5.93
CA ASN A 150 -0.55 10.56 4.81
C ASN A 150 -1.57 11.29 3.93
N TRP A 151 -2.22 12.34 4.46
CA TRP A 151 -3.17 13.20 3.71
C TRP A 151 -2.90 14.69 3.94
N GLY A 152 -1.71 15.03 4.42
CA GLY A 152 -1.28 16.39 4.70
C GLY A 152 -1.00 17.19 3.44
N SER A 153 -1.16 18.53 3.57
CA SER A 153 -0.80 19.48 2.51
C SER A 153 0.71 19.74 2.42
N GLY A 154 1.51 19.34 3.43
CA GLY A 154 2.92 19.65 3.49
C GLY A 154 3.19 21.16 3.40
N PHE A 155 4.00 21.56 2.44
CA PHE A 155 4.29 22.98 2.19
C PHE A 155 3.25 23.69 1.29
N LEU A 156 2.23 22.98 0.80
CA LEU A 156 1.10 23.61 0.09
C LEU A 156 0.15 24.28 1.09
N PRO A 157 -0.70 25.22 0.65
CA PRO A 157 -1.73 25.81 1.50
C PRO A 157 -2.63 24.75 2.16
N ALA A 158 -3.02 24.98 3.40
CA ALA A 158 -3.84 24.05 4.20
C ALA A 158 -5.19 23.68 3.53
N SER A 159 -5.69 24.51 2.62
CA SER A 159 -6.91 24.24 1.83
C SER A 159 -6.82 22.98 0.94
N PHE A 160 -5.61 22.49 0.69
CA PHE A 160 -5.37 21.28 -0.11
C PHE A 160 -5.15 20.02 0.75
N GLN A 161 -5.23 20.16 2.08
CA GLN A 161 -5.15 19.01 2.98
C GLN A 161 -6.39 18.12 2.84
N GLY A 162 -6.20 16.81 2.96
CA GLY A 162 -7.30 15.87 2.98
C GLY A 162 -8.22 16.08 4.19
N THR A 163 -9.51 16.10 3.95
CA THR A 163 -10.53 16.13 5.00
C THR A 163 -10.75 14.72 5.53
N SER A 164 -10.47 14.53 6.81
CA SER A 164 -10.63 13.23 7.46
C SER A 164 -12.06 13.02 7.93
N PHE A 165 -12.68 11.90 7.53
CA PHE A 165 -13.96 11.44 8.04
C PHE A 165 -13.75 10.20 8.89
N SER A 166 -14.13 10.26 10.16
CA SER A 166 -14.11 9.10 11.05
C SER A 166 -15.41 8.31 10.91
N ALA A 167 -15.28 6.99 10.75
CA ALA A 167 -16.42 6.07 10.75
C ALA A 167 -16.87 5.67 12.17
N VAL A 168 -16.30 6.26 13.21
CA VAL A 168 -16.69 5.99 14.60
C VAL A 168 -18.04 6.68 14.85
N ASN A 169 -19.06 5.88 15.10
CA ASN A 169 -20.34 6.39 15.58
C ASN A 169 -20.13 7.06 16.93
N SER A 170 -20.42 8.35 16.99
CA SER A 170 -20.51 9.13 18.23
C SER A 170 -21.68 8.66 19.08
#